data_0395a59f4e01077d0d8268b73286c319
#
_entry.id   0395a59f4e01077d0d8268b73286c319
#
_cell.length_a   1.000
_cell.length_b   1.000
_cell.length_c   1.000
_cell.angle_alpha   90.00
_cell.angle_beta   90.00
_cell.angle_gamma   90.00
#
_symmetry.space_group_name_H-M   'P 1'
#
loop_
_entity.id
_entity.type
_entity.pdbx_description
1 polymer ?
#
loop_
_entity_poly.entity_id
_entity_poly.type
_entity_poly.pdbx_seq_one_letter_code
_entity_poly.pdbx_strand_id
1 'polypeptide(L)'
;MKKILIIIPDEAIRFRVIAASNSVEDQNNKIKVRDALQKDITSLLENSHDVSTTRSLLKNNVNRFEGVVSRTLLENKEDDLFQVHYGLNYFPEKKYKGVTYKEGYYESLVVTLGEGKGENWWCVLFPPLCLLEAEETNTNAVEYKFFVQDLITKYFG
;
A
#
# COMPACT_ATOMS: atom_id res chain seq x y z
N MET A 1 14.45 -27.59 11.77
CA MET A 1 14.03 -26.73 10.64
C MET A 1 14.21 -25.28 11.00
N LYS A 2 15.08 -24.59 10.32
CA LYS A 2 15.21 -23.14 10.52
C LYS A 2 14.03 -22.44 9.86
N LYS A 3 13.26 -21.70 10.64
CA LYS A 3 12.28 -20.78 10.09
C LYS A 3 13.02 -19.64 9.40
N ILE A 4 12.88 -19.54 8.08
CA ILE A 4 13.43 -18.41 7.34
C ILE A 4 12.50 -17.22 7.59
N LEU A 5 13.00 -16.22 8.31
CA LEU A 5 12.30 -14.94 8.51
C LEU A 5 12.55 -14.08 7.29
N ILE A 6 11.45 -13.77 6.57
CA ILE A 6 11.51 -12.80 5.48
C ILE A 6 11.16 -11.44 6.05
N ILE A 7 12.09 -10.51 5.94
CA ILE A 7 11.94 -9.14 6.44
C ILE A 7 11.88 -8.21 5.24
N ILE A 8 10.88 -7.35 5.19
CA ILE A 8 10.77 -6.32 4.16
C ILE A 8 11.88 -5.29 4.39
N PRO A 9 12.71 -4.99 3.36
CA PRO A 9 13.81 -4.01 3.50
C PRO A 9 13.30 -2.62 3.90
N ASP A 10 14.13 -1.87 4.63
CA ASP A 10 13.81 -0.50 5.04
C ASP A 10 13.64 0.44 3.84
N GLU A 11 14.30 0.13 2.71
CA GLU A 11 14.18 0.89 1.47
C GLU A 11 12.88 0.66 0.72
N ALA A 12 12.06 -0.28 1.19
CA ALA A 12 10.76 -0.54 0.58
C ALA A 12 9.83 0.66 0.76
N ILE A 13 9.01 0.93 -0.25
CA ILE A 13 8.00 1.99 -0.20
C ILE A 13 6.64 1.34 0.07
N ARG A 14 5.94 1.82 1.07
CA ARG A 14 4.66 1.26 1.52
C ARG A 14 3.48 2.12 1.09
N PHE A 15 2.29 1.53 1.10
CA PHE A 15 1.03 2.18 0.81
C PHE A 15 0.01 1.81 1.88
N ARG A 16 -0.74 2.79 2.38
CA ARG A 16 -1.72 2.58 3.44
C ARG A 16 -2.96 3.42 3.18
N VAL A 17 -4.13 2.82 3.37
CA VAL A 17 -5.41 3.53 3.34
C VAL A 17 -6.10 3.31 4.68
N ILE A 18 -6.41 4.40 5.37
CA ILE A 18 -7.02 4.38 6.71
C ILE A 18 -8.47 4.79 6.57
N ALA A 19 -9.39 3.92 6.99
CA ALA A 19 -10.81 4.22 6.96
C ALA A 19 -11.19 5.25 8.02
N ALA A 20 -12.26 6.02 7.75
CA ALA A 20 -12.77 7.00 8.70
C ALA A 20 -13.27 6.35 9.99
N SER A 21 -13.93 5.19 9.89
CA SER A 21 -14.41 4.41 11.02
C SER A 21 -14.51 2.92 10.65
N ASN A 22 -15.01 2.10 11.58
CA ASN A 22 -15.25 0.67 11.33
C ASN A 22 -16.69 0.37 10.88
N SER A 23 -17.47 1.40 10.53
CA SER A 23 -18.77 1.17 9.93
C SER A 23 -18.64 0.44 8.58
N VAL A 24 -19.68 -0.26 8.17
CA VAL A 24 -19.69 -0.96 6.86
C VAL A 24 -19.46 0.04 5.74
N GLU A 25 -20.10 1.20 5.81
CA GLU A 25 -19.97 2.27 4.81
C GLU A 25 -18.54 2.78 4.70
N ASP A 26 -17.90 3.11 5.83
CA ASP A 26 -16.56 3.65 5.82
C ASP A 26 -15.52 2.60 5.41
N GLN A 27 -15.71 1.34 5.79
CA GLN A 27 -14.85 0.25 5.32
C GLN A 27 -15.00 0.03 3.81
N ASN A 28 -16.23 0.13 3.27
CA ASN A 28 -16.46 0.04 1.82
C ASN A 28 -15.79 1.19 1.07
N ASN A 29 -15.86 2.40 1.59
CA ASN A 29 -15.21 3.57 0.99
C ASN A 29 -13.69 3.40 0.96
N LYS A 30 -13.10 2.87 2.02
CA LYS A 30 -11.68 2.53 2.06
C LYS A 30 -11.30 1.58 0.92
N ILE A 31 -12.08 0.54 0.70
CA ILE A 31 -11.83 -0.45 -0.37
C ILE A 31 -11.93 0.20 -1.75
N LYS A 32 -12.94 1.04 -1.98
CA LYS A 32 -13.12 1.75 -3.25
C LYS A 32 -11.97 2.71 -3.54
N VAL A 33 -11.52 3.45 -2.53
CA VAL A 33 -10.37 4.35 -2.64
C VAL A 33 -9.10 3.55 -2.93
N ARG A 34 -8.87 2.47 -2.19
CA ARG A 34 -7.75 1.58 -2.45
C ARG A 34 -7.72 1.08 -3.88
N ASP A 35 -8.85 0.57 -4.37
CA ASP A 35 -8.94 -0.01 -5.72
C ASP A 35 -8.69 1.04 -6.80
N ALA A 36 -9.27 2.23 -6.65
CA ALA A 36 -9.05 3.32 -7.59
C ALA A 36 -7.59 3.78 -7.63
N LEU A 37 -6.96 3.91 -6.45
CA LEU A 37 -5.55 4.29 -6.36
C LEU A 37 -4.62 3.19 -6.87
N GLN A 38 -4.89 1.92 -6.58
CA GLN A 38 -4.06 0.82 -7.10
C GLN A 38 -4.06 0.81 -8.63
N LYS A 39 -5.21 1.03 -9.24
CA LYS A 39 -5.33 1.09 -10.70
C LYS A 39 -4.49 2.23 -11.27
N ASP A 40 -4.59 3.41 -10.67
CA ASP A 40 -3.87 4.60 -11.12
C ASP A 40 -2.36 4.45 -10.90
N ILE A 41 -1.96 3.96 -9.72
CA ILE A 41 -0.55 3.74 -9.37
C ILE A 41 0.07 2.66 -10.25
N THR A 42 -0.64 1.58 -10.54
CA THR A 42 -0.17 0.52 -11.44
C THR A 42 0.20 1.10 -12.79
N SER A 43 -0.68 1.93 -13.36
CA SER A 43 -0.44 2.59 -14.63
C SER A 43 0.78 3.53 -14.55
N LEU A 44 0.88 4.29 -13.48
CA LEU A 44 1.98 5.24 -13.27
C LEU A 44 3.34 4.55 -13.14
N LEU A 45 3.39 3.40 -12.46
CA LEU A 45 4.63 2.68 -12.17
C LEU A 45 4.97 1.59 -13.19
N GLU A 46 4.23 1.47 -14.26
CA GLU A 46 4.37 0.40 -15.26
C GLU A 46 5.80 0.23 -15.77
N ASN A 47 6.52 1.33 -15.97
CA ASN A 47 7.90 1.33 -16.48
C ASN A 47 8.93 1.65 -15.39
N SER A 48 8.55 1.60 -14.13
CA SER A 48 9.48 1.88 -13.02
C SER A 48 10.09 0.57 -12.51
N HIS A 49 11.43 0.49 -12.54
CA HIS A 49 12.16 -0.73 -12.18
C HIS A 49 13.12 -0.56 -11.00
N ASP A 50 13.19 0.63 -10.42
CA ASP A 50 14.07 0.92 -9.29
C ASP A 50 13.36 1.80 -8.26
N VAL A 51 13.90 1.81 -7.03
CA VAL A 51 13.30 2.55 -5.92
C VAL A 51 13.33 4.05 -6.14
N SER A 52 14.39 4.57 -6.75
CA SER A 52 14.55 6.01 -6.97
C SER A 52 13.52 6.56 -7.95
N THR A 53 13.28 5.85 -9.06
CA THR A 53 12.26 6.22 -10.05
C THR A 53 10.87 6.12 -9.44
N THR A 54 10.59 5.04 -8.72
CA THR A 54 9.31 4.85 -8.03
C THR A 54 9.05 5.98 -7.04
N ARG A 55 10.04 6.33 -6.23
CA ARG A 55 9.95 7.43 -5.26
C ARG A 55 9.58 8.75 -5.94
N SER A 56 10.29 9.08 -7.01
CA SER A 56 10.05 10.32 -7.74
C SER A 56 8.64 10.38 -8.33
N LEU A 57 8.19 9.28 -8.93
CA LEU A 57 6.85 9.20 -9.51
C LEU A 57 5.76 9.37 -8.45
N LEU A 58 5.89 8.71 -7.31
CA LEU A 58 4.91 8.82 -6.24
C LEU A 58 4.91 10.22 -5.62
N LYS A 59 6.09 10.72 -5.28
CA LYS A 59 6.25 12.02 -4.64
C LYS A 59 5.73 13.17 -5.52
N ASN A 60 5.98 13.09 -6.82
CA ASN A 60 5.59 14.15 -7.77
C ASN A 60 4.13 14.06 -8.23
N ASN A 61 3.40 13.03 -7.84
CA ASN A 61 2.02 12.80 -8.26
C ASN A 61 1.02 12.79 -7.11
N VAL A 62 1.37 13.35 -5.95
CA VAL A 62 0.46 13.42 -4.80
C VAL A 62 -0.84 14.16 -5.17
N ASN A 63 -0.75 15.26 -5.92
CA ASN A 63 -1.93 15.99 -6.37
C ASN A 63 -2.85 15.14 -7.25
N ARG A 64 -2.27 14.30 -8.10
CA ARG A 64 -3.02 13.34 -8.92
C ARG A 64 -3.78 12.34 -8.05
N PHE A 65 -3.13 11.82 -7.00
CA PHE A 65 -3.76 10.88 -6.07
C PHE A 65 -4.88 11.55 -5.27
N GLU A 66 -4.70 12.80 -4.85
CA GLU A 66 -5.75 13.57 -4.22
C GLU A 66 -6.99 13.69 -5.13
N GLY A 67 -6.77 13.92 -6.42
CA GLY A 67 -7.85 13.95 -7.41
C GLY A 67 -8.59 12.61 -7.54
N VAL A 68 -7.86 11.50 -7.52
CA VAL A 68 -8.46 10.16 -7.57
C VAL A 68 -9.32 9.90 -6.34
N VAL A 69 -8.81 10.22 -5.14
CA VAL A 69 -9.56 10.05 -3.89
C VAL A 69 -10.82 10.91 -3.89
N SER A 70 -10.69 12.18 -4.27
CA SER A 70 -11.81 13.12 -4.32
C SER A 70 -12.92 12.61 -5.23
N ARG A 71 -12.59 12.20 -6.45
CA ARG A 71 -13.57 11.66 -7.39
C ARG A 71 -14.24 10.40 -6.86
N THR A 72 -13.48 9.50 -6.26
CA THR A 72 -14.02 8.25 -5.71
C THR A 72 -15.03 8.53 -4.59
N LEU A 73 -14.70 9.44 -3.68
CA LEU A 73 -15.59 9.80 -2.58
C LEU A 73 -16.86 10.49 -3.10
N LEU A 74 -16.75 11.38 -4.08
CA LEU A 74 -17.91 12.05 -4.67
C LEU A 74 -18.84 11.07 -5.40
N GLU A 75 -18.28 10.11 -6.14
CA GLU A 75 -19.07 9.08 -6.83
C GLU A 75 -19.85 8.21 -5.85
N ASN A 76 -19.38 8.06 -4.62
CA ASN A 76 -20.05 7.31 -3.56
C ASN A 76 -20.89 8.20 -2.65
N LYS A 77 -21.13 9.46 -3.06
CA LYS A 77 -21.92 10.44 -2.31
C LYS A 77 -21.36 10.74 -0.93
N GLU A 78 -20.06 10.59 -0.78
CA GLU A 78 -19.34 10.96 0.43
C GLU A 78 -18.66 12.30 0.23
N ASP A 79 -18.83 13.20 1.18
CA ASP A 79 -18.24 14.54 1.17
C ASP A 79 -17.27 14.67 2.33
N ASP A 80 -16.52 13.61 2.60
CA ASP A 80 -15.64 13.54 3.75
C ASP A 80 -14.30 14.19 3.45
N LEU A 81 -13.70 14.76 4.51
CA LEU A 81 -12.33 15.23 4.47
C LEU A 81 -11.40 14.02 4.31
N PHE A 82 -10.31 14.25 3.60
CA PHE A 82 -9.26 13.24 3.47
C PHE A 82 -7.90 13.93 3.38
N GLN A 83 -6.84 13.16 3.62
CA GLN A 83 -5.46 13.61 3.45
C GLN A 83 -4.68 12.56 2.67
N VAL A 84 -3.81 13.03 1.78
CA VAL A 84 -2.84 12.20 1.08
C VAL A 84 -1.46 12.70 1.44
N HIS A 85 -0.64 11.86 2.06
CA HIS A 85 0.69 12.23 2.52
C HIS A 85 1.73 11.24 1.99
N TYR A 86 2.79 11.76 1.39
CA TYR A 86 3.97 10.98 1.01
C TYR A 86 5.15 11.40 1.87
N GLY A 87 5.78 10.44 2.52
CA GLY A 87 6.93 10.69 3.37
C GLY A 87 7.15 9.56 4.37
N LEU A 88 7.79 9.86 5.49
CA LEU A 88 8.00 8.88 6.56
C LEU A 88 6.76 8.84 7.44
N ASN A 89 6.16 7.66 7.55
CA ASN A 89 4.97 7.41 8.35
C ASN A 89 5.20 6.20 9.26
N TYR A 90 4.63 6.22 10.46
CA TYR A 90 4.72 5.11 11.40
C TYR A 90 3.83 3.95 10.98
N PHE A 91 4.38 2.73 11.04
CA PHE A 91 3.65 1.48 10.81
C PHE A 91 3.87 0.55 12.00
N PRO A 92 2.80 -0.02 12.57
CA PRO A 92 2.93 -1.05 13.61
C PRO A 92 3.44 -2.37 13.02
N GLU A 93 3.94 -3.24 13.88
CA GLU A 93 4.34 -4.59 13.45
C GLU A 93 3.13 -5.36 12.92
N LYS A 94 3.32 -6.09 11.84
CA LYS A 94 2.31 -6.97 11.25
C LYS A 94 2.96 -8.24 10.72
N LYS A 95 2.32 -9.37 10.96
CA LYS A 95 2.70 -10.65 10.37
C LYS A 95 1.61 -11.09 9.41
N TYR A 96 2.00 -11.38 8.18
CA TYR A 96 1.07 -11.77 7.12
C TYR A 96 1.67 -12.87 6.28
N LYS A 97 1.03 -14.04 6.25
CA LYS A 97 1.45 -15.22 5.47
C LYS A 97 2.94 -15.56 5.63
N GLY A 98 3.43 -15.48 6.87
CA GLY A 98 4.82 -15.82 7.20
C GLY A 98 5.86 -14.72 6.93
N VAL A 99 5.42 -13.55 6.46
CA VAL A 99 6.28 -12.38 6.28
C VAL A 99 6.09 -11.45 7.46
N THR A 100 7.19 -10.99 8.06
CA THR A 100 7.17 -10.04 9.17
C THR A 100 7.41 -8.63 8.66
N TYR A 101 6.46 -7.75 8.94
CA TYR A 101 6.56 -6.32 8.69
C TYR A 101 6.85 -5.67 10.03
N LYS A 102 8.11 -5.30 10.27
CA LYS A 102 8.54 -4.71 11.54
C LYS A 102 7.93 -3.32 11.74
N GLU A 103 7.62 -2.98 13.00
CA GLU A 103 7.21 -1.62 13.31
C GLU A 103 8.34 -0.61 13.04
N GLY A 104 7.97 0.62 12.72
CA GLY A 104 8.93 1.68 12.47
C GLY A 104 8.35 2.78 11.60
N TYR A 105 9.22 3.73 11.26
CA TYR A 105 8.89 4.80 10.32
C TYR A 105 9.42 4.41 8.95
N TYR A 106 8.53 4.36 7.97
CA TYR A 106 8.87 3.93 6.64
C TYR A 106 8.37 4.93 5.60
N GLU A 107 9.14 5.04 4.52
CA GLU A 107 8.73 5.81 3.35
C GLU A 107 7.43 5.22 2.80
N SER A 108 6.41 6.06 2.62
CA SER A 108 5.08 5.56 2.31
C SER A 108 4.16 6.64 1.76
N LEU A 109 3.17 6.17 0.98
CA LEU A 109 2.01 6.93 0.57
C LEU A 109 0.87 6.54 1.52
N VAL A 110 0.36 7.50 2.29
CA VAL A 110 -0.72 7.26 3.25
C VAL A 110 -1.92 8.13 2.90
N VAL A 111 -3.06 7.47 2.75
CA VAL A 111 -4.36 8.13 2.55
C VAL A 111 -5.18 7.93 3.81
N THR A 112 -5.60 9.04 4.41
CA THR A 112 -6.43 9.04 5.61
C THR A 112 -7.80 9.58 5.25
N LEU A 113 -8.84 8.77 5.45
CA LEU A 113 -10.23 9.17 5.19
C LEU A 113 -10.83 9.67 6.50
N GLY A 114 -11.52 10.83 6.44
CA GLY A 114 -12.11 11.43 7.62
C GLY A 114 -11.09 11.62 8.74
N GLU A 115 -11.45 11.18 9.95
CA GLU A 115 -10.56 11.25 11.12
C GLU A 115 -9.60 10.07 11.25
N GLY A 116 -9.68 9.10 10.35
CA GLY A 116 -8.76 7.95 10.34
C GLY A 116 -8.87 7.04 11.55
N LYS A 117 -10.05 6.83 12.08
CA LYS A 117 -10.28 6.02 13.29
C LYS A 117 -10.62 4.55 13.00
N GLY A 118 -10.78 4.19 11.72
CA GLY A 118 -11.13 2.84 11.32
C GLY A 118 -9.92 1.96 11.04
N GLU A 119 -10.19 0.68 10.86
CA GLU A 119 -9.18 -0.28 10.43
C GLU A 119 -8.63 0.10 9.07
N ASN A 120 -7.35 -0.12 8.89
CA ASN A 120 -6.66 0.25 7.67
C ASN A 120 -6.24 -0.98 6.87
N TRP A 121 -5.98 -0.73 5.60
CA TRP A 121 -5.36 -1.68 4.69
C TRP A 121 -4.02 -1.11 4.25
N TRP A 122 -2.98 -1.95 4.14
CA TRP A 122 -1.68 -1.52 3.68
C TRP A 122 -0.90 -2.64 3.00
N CYS A 123 0.05 -2.26 2.17
CA CYS A 123 0.90 -3.17 1.42
C CYS A 123 2.20 -2.48 1.03
N VAL A 124 3.04 -3.15 0.25
CA VAL A 124 4.31 -2.62 -0.24
C VAL A 124 4.16 -2.30 -1.73
N LEU A 125 4.46 -1.04 -2.11
CA LEU A 125 4.45 -0.61 -3.51
C LEU A 125 5.75 -0.93 -4.21
N PHE A 126 6.87 -0.87 -3.50
CA PHE A 126 8.17 -1.24 -4.06
C PHE A 126 8.96 -2.05 -3.02
N PRO A 127 9.39 -3.28 -3.31
CA PRO A 127 9.04 -4.04 -4.53
C PRO A 127 7.52 -4.18 -4.70
N PRO A 128 7.01 -4.37 -5.92
CA PRO A 128 5.57 -4.24 -6.22
C PRO A 128 4.72 -5.40 -5.70
N LEU A 129 4.63 -5.55 -4.39
CA LEU A 129 3.85 -6.62 -3.75
C LEU A 129 2.34 -6.37 -3.87
N CYS A 130 1.89 -5.12 -3.67
CA CYS A 130 0.48 -4.75 -3.76
C CYS A 130 -0.13 -5.06 -5.11
N LEU A 131 0.62 -4.73 -6.16
CA LEU A 131 0.11 -4.76 -7.53
C LEU A 131 0.02 -6.18 -8.06
N LEU A 132 0.88 -7.07 -7.56
CA LEU A 132 0.91 -8.47 -7.96
C LEU A 132 -0.01 -9.35 -7.08
N GLU A 133 -0.22 -8.99 -5.83
CA GLU A 133 -1.17 -9.69 -4.95
C GLU A 133 -2.61 -9.62 -5.47
N ALA A 134 -2.98 -8.52 -6.13
CA ALA A 134 -4.31 -8.37 -6.71
C ALA A 134 -4.61 -9.40 -7.79
N GLU A 135 -3.57 -9.98 -8.41
CA GLU A 135 -3.69 -11.02 -9.45
C GLU A 135 -3.67 -12.44 -8.88
N GLU A 136 -3.22 -12.63 -7.63
CA GLU A 136 -3.04 -13.95 -7.01
C GLU A 136 -3.80 -14.05 -5.68
N THR A 137 -5.14 -14.02 -5.76
CA THR A 137 -6.01 -13.98 -4.58
C THR A 137 -6.01 -15.25 -3.72
N ASN A 138 -5.49 -16.38 -4.22
CA ASN A 138 -5.54 -17.69 -3.56
C ASN A 138 -4.18 -18.24 -3.15
N THR A 139 -3.17 -17.39 -3.06
CA THR A 139 -1.80 -17.80 -2.72
C THR A 139 -1.72 -18.25 -1.25
N ASN A 140 -1.19 -19.45 -0.99
CA ASN A 140 -0.96 -19.92 0.37
C ASN A 140 0.29 -19.24 0.99
N ALA A 141 0.50 -19.44 2.30
CA ALA A 141 1.60 -18.78 3.02
C ALA A 141 2.99 -19.13 2.48
N VAL A 142 3.21 -20.37 2.03
CA VAL A 142 4.50 -20.82 1.50
C VAL A 142 4.78 -20.16 0.15
N GLU A 143 3.82 -20.18 -0.77
CA GLU A 143 3.95 -19.54 -2.08
C GLU A 143 4.15 -18.04 -1.94
N TYR A 144 3.43 -17.39 -1.02
CA TYR A 144 3.58 -15.97 -0.75
C TYR A 144 4.98 -15.63 -0.25
N LYS A 145 5.54 -16.43 0.65
CA LYS A 145 6.92 -16.24 1.14
C LYS A 145 7.95 -16.30 0.00
N PHE A 146 7.85 -17.30 -0.86
CA PHE A 146 8.75 -17.43 -2.00
C PHE A 146 8.60 -16.28 -2.98
N PHE A 147 7.39 -15.86 -3.24
CA PHE A 147 7.07 -14.72 -4.10
C PHE A 147 7.72 -13.44 -3.57
N VAL A 148 7.57 -13.15 -2.27
CA VAL A 148 8.16 -11.97 -1.63
C VAL A 148 9.69 -12.06 -1.68
N GLN A 149 10.27 -13.22 -1.41
CA GLN A 149 11.72 -13.42 -1.43
C GLN A 149 12.28 -13.19 -2.84
N ASP A 150 11.62 -13.71 -3.86
CA ASP A 150 12.03 -13.51 -5.24
C ASP A 150 12.03 -12.03 -5.63
N LEU A 151 11.01 -11.28 -5.21
CA LEU A 151 10.93 -9.86 -5.47
C LEU A 151 12.03 -9.09 -4.73
N ILE A 152 12.29 -9.41 -3.48
CA ILE A 152 13.37 -8.78 -2.70
C ILE A 152 14.71 -9.05 -3.37
N THR A 153 14.97 -10.28 -3.78
CA THR A 153 16.20 -10.65 -4.48
C THR A 153 16.33 -9.89 -5.81
N LYS A 154 15.25 -9.80 -6.57
CA LYS A 154 15.23 -9.11 -7.86
C LYS A 154 15.56 -7.63 -7.75
N TYR A 155 15.03 -6.93 -6.75
CA TYR A 155 15.14 -5.47 -6.64
C TYR A 155 16.23 -5.00 -5.68
N PHE A 156 16.67 -5.83 -4.72
CA PHE A 156 17.65 -5.45 -3.69
C PHE A 156 18.83 -6.42 -3.55
N GLY A 157 18.73 -7.57 -4.17
CA GLY A 157 19.79 -8.58 -4.20
C GLY A 157 20.84 -8.26 -5.26
#